data_b85920e5c07bc04aae42ec9fa425ad47
#
_entry.id   b85920e5c07bc04aae42ec9fa425ad47
#
_cell.length_a   1.000
_cell.length_b   1.000
_cell.length_c   1.000
_cell.angle_alpha   90.00
_cell.angle_beta   90.00
_cell.angle_gamma   90.00
#
_symmetry.space_group_name_H-M   'P 1'
#
loop_
_entity.id
_entity.type
_entity.pdbx_description
1 polymer ?
#
loop_
_entity_poly.entity_id
_entity_poly.type
_entity_poly.pdbx_seq_one_letter_code
_entity_poly.pdbx_strand_id
1 'polypeptide(L)'
;MPLIIRSATMVAASVLMLSLAGGAAIAGSAQEETNRKAVLAFYEKGLNQKDADGALAYVGDRYTQHNPNAADGPEGFRKFIGFLREKFPNSHSEIKRSFVDGDYVILHVNAVREPGTKGNAIVDIFKLENGKIVEHWDVVQPIPDNPANNNTMF
;
A
#
# COMPACT_ATOMS: atom_id res chain seq x y z
N MET A 1 27.97 -52.88 61.91
CA MET A 1 27.57 -51.47 61.70
C MET A 1 27.40 -51.25 60.20
N PRO A 2 26.19 -51.13 59.68
CA PRO A 2 26.01 -50.90 58.26
C PRO A 2 25.98 -49.38 57.93
N LEU A 3 26.69 -49.04 56.89
CA LEU A 3 26.84 -47.67 56.35
C LEU A 3 25.60 -47.31 55.52
N ILE A 4 24.92 -46.25 55.91
CA ILE A 4 23.74 -45.70 55.21
C ILE A 4 24.21 -44.71 54.14
N ILE A 5 24.09 -45.11 52.88
CA ILE A 5 24.31 -44.22 51.74
C ILE A 5 22.99 -43.43 51.46
N ARG A 6 23.02 -42.14 51.70
CA ARG A 6 21.91 -41.22 51.31
C ARG A 6 22.06 -40.81 49.84
N SER A 7 21.16 -41.28 49.02
CA SER A 7 21.02 -40.79 47.63
C SER A 7 20.41 -39.39 47.59
N ALA A 8 21.13 -38.43 47.03
CA ALA A 8 20.62 -37.10 46.72
C ALA A 8 19.95 -37.11 45.39
N THR A 9 18.65 -36.89 45.36
CA THR A 9 17.87 -36.74 44.15
C THR A 9 18.01 -35.30 43.65
N MET A 10 18.71 -35.12 42.53
CA MET A 10 18.74 -33.82 41.80
C MET A 10 17.43 -33.66 41.04
N VAL A 11 16.64 -32.66 41.44
CA VAL A 11 15.48 -32.17 40.65
C VAL A 11 16.02 -31.20 39.63
N ALA A 12 16.02 -31.60 38.36
CA ALA A 12 16.32 -30.73 37.24
C ALA A 12 15.10 -29.84 36.98
N ALA A 13 15.18 -28.54 37.27
CA ALA A 13 14.20 -27.55 36.90
C ALA A 13 14.38 -27.23 35.43
N SER A 14 13.52 -27.79 34.58
CA SER A 14 13.43 -27.41 33.16
C SER A 14 12.73 -26.02 33.06
N VAL A 15 13.52 -24.97 32.83
CA VAL A 15 12.99 -23.63 32.47
C VAL A 15 12.52 -23.70 31.03
N LEU A 16 11.19 -23.72 30.86
CA LEU A 16 10.55 -23.62 29.54
C LEU A 16 10.69 -22.16 29.08
N MET A 17 11.66 -21.89 28.19
CA MET A 17 11.72 -20.61 27.49
C MET A 17 10.60 -20.58 26.45
N LEU A 18 9.48 -19.95 26.82
CA LEU A 18 8.39 -19.60 25.89
C LEU A 18 8.87 -18.43 25.02
N SER A 19 9.24 -18.73 23.78
CA SER A 19 9.73 -17.74 22.82
C SER A 19 8.62 -16.74 22.49
N LEU A 20 8.89 -15.44 22.67
CA LEU A 20 8.08 -14.30 22.25
C LEU A 20 8.11 -14.13 20.69
N ALA A 21 7.75 -15.15 19.94
CA ALA A 21 7.68 -15.04 18.49
C ALA A 21 6.36 -14.42 17.98
N GLY A 22 5.35 -14.25 18.86
CA GLY A 22 4.02 -13.75 18.45
C GLY A 22 3.90 -12.24 18.29
N GLY A 23 4.76 -11.45 18.94
CA GLY A 23 4.63 -9.98 18.95
C GLY A 23 5.06 -9.30 17.65
N ALA A 24 6.05 -9.85 16.95
CA ALA A 24 6.55 -9.26 15.70
C ALA A 24 5.57 -9.43 14.53
N ALA A 25 4.88 -10.57 14.43
CA ALA A 25 3.89 -10.81 13.38
C ALA A 25 2.65 -9.92 13.53
N ILE A 26 2.20 -9.68 14.77
CA ILE A 26 1.06 -8.79 15.06
C ILE A 26 1.44 -7.33 14.80
N ALA A 27 2.64 -6.91 15.16
CA ALA A 27 3.12 -5.55 14.88
C ALA A 27 3.28 -5.31 13.37
N GLY A 28 3.77 -6.28 12.60
CA GLY A 28 3.84 -6.22 11.14
C GLY A 28 2.47 -6.03 10.51
N SER A 29 1.47 -6.83 10.89
CA SER A 29 0.11 -6.72 10.34
C SER A 29 -0.59 -5.39 10.69
N ALA A 30 -0.34 -4.81 11.86
CA ALA A 30 -0.87 -3.51 12.25
C ALA A 30 -0.23 -2.37 11.44
N GLN A 31 1.07 -2.42 11.18
CA GLN A 31 1.75 -1.45 10.33
C GLN A 31 1.30 -1.56 8.87
N GLU A 32 1.16 -2.76 8.35
CA GLU A 32 0.65 -3.00 7.01
C GLU A 32 -0.76 -2.44 6.81
N GLU A 33 -1.64 -2.63 7.79
CA GLU A 33 -2.99 -2.06 7.73
C GLU A 33 -2.97 -0.52 7.83
N THR A 34 -2.05 0.06 8.61
CA THR A 34 -1.83 1.50 8.65
C THR A 34 -1.35 2.02 7.29
N ASN A 35 -0.38 1.35 6.67
CA ASN A 35 0.13 1.67 5.34
C ASN A 35 -0.98 1.59 4.29
N ARG A 36 -1.78 0.53 4.30
CA ARG A 36 -2.94 0.37 3.41
C ARG A 36 -3.90 1.55 3.53
N LYS A 37 -4.32 1.90 4.74
CA LYS A 37 -5.25 3.02 4.99
C LYS A 37 -4.69 4.34 4.49
N ALA A 38 -3.41 4.61 4.71
CA ALA A 38 -2.76 5.83 4.23
C ALA A 38 -2.82 5.94 2.70
N VAL A 39 -2.50 4.86 1.98
CA VAL A 39 -2.54 4.84 0.50
C VAL A 39 -3.97 4.96 -0.03
N LEU A 40 -4.94 4.25 0.56
CA LEU A 40 -6.35 4.36 0.16
C LEU A 40 -6.88 5.78 0.36
N ALA A 41 -6.55 6.42 1.48
CA ALA A 41 -6.96 7.80 1.75
C ALA A 41 -6.26 8.81 0.82
N PHE A 42 -4.95 8.64 0.55
CA PHE A 42 -4.22 9.42 -0.44
C PHE A 42 -4.90 9.35 -1.82
N TYR A 43 -5.22 8.13 -2.25
CA TYR A 43 -5.83 7.88 -3.55
C TYR A 43 -7.22 8.53 -3.66
N GLU A 44 -8.07 8.32 -2.66
CA GLU A 44 -9.42 8.91 -2.61
C GLU A 44 -9.36 10.44 -2.61
N LYS A 45 -8.52 11.04 -1.75
CA LYS A 45 -8.35 12.49 -1.67
C LYS A 45 -7.82 13.08 -2.98
N GLY A 46 -6.73 12.54 -3.50
CA GLY A 46 -6.07 13.07 -4.69
C GLY A 46 -6.86 12.78 -5.97
N LEU A 47 -7.09 11.49 -6.26
CA LEU A 47 -7.57 11.08 -7.58
C LEU A 47 -9.09 11.23 -7.75
N ASN A 48 -9.88 10.99 -6.70
CA ASN A 48 -11.34 11.09 -6.77
C ASN A 48 -11.85 12.47 -6.34
N GLN A 49 -11.42 12.98 -5.18
CA GLN A 49 -11.85 14.28 -4.67
C GLN A 49 -11.10 15.47 -5.31
N LYS A 50 -9.99 15.24 -6.00
CA LYS A 50 -9.11 16.27 -6.58
C LYS A 50 -8.57 17.25 -5.51
N ASP A 51 -8.43 16.76 -4.27
CA ASP A 51 -7.87 17.47 -3.12
C ASP A 51 -6.38 17.13 -2.98
N ALA A 52 -5.52 17.91 -3.64
CA ALA A 52 -4.09 17.69 -3.63
C ALA A 52 -3.48 17.84 -2.23
N ASP A 53 -3.92 18.84 -1.47
CA ASP A 53 -3.39 19.10 -0.12
C ASP A 53 -3.81 18.03 0.87
N GLY A 54 -5.08 17.61 0.81
CA GLY A 54 -5.58 16.51 1.62
C GLY A 54 -4.88 15.19 1.31
N ALA A 55 -4.52 14.94 0.04
CA ALA A 55 -3.73 13.78 -0.33
C ALA A 55 -2.28 13.87 0.16
N LEU A 56 -1.64 15.03 0.00
CA LEU A 56 -0.25 15.25 0.41
C LEU A 56 -0.05 15.14 1.94
N ALA A 57 -1.11 15.21 2.73
CA ALA A 57 -1.02 14.90 4.16
C ALA A 57 -0.56 13.45 4.46
N TYR A 58 -0.68 12.54 3.49
CA TYR A 58 -0.21 11.15 3.58
C TYR A 58 1.18 10.94 2.99
N VAL A 59 1.79 11.95 2.39
CA VAL A 59 3.12 11.92 1.78
C VAL A 59 4.17 12.35 2.80
N GLY A 60 5.36 11.75 2.73
CA GLY A 60 6.50 12.08 3.58
C GLY A 60 7.29 13.30 3.07
N ASP A 61 8.46 13.52 3.64
CA ASP A 61 9.33 14.65 3.30
C ASP A 61 9.86 14.61 1.85
N ARG A 62 9.83 13.41 1.25
CA ARG A 62 10.12 13.19 -0.17
C ARG A 62 8.97 12.43 -0.83
N TYR A 63 8.83 12.61 -2.13
CA TYR A 63 7.92 11.83 -2.97
C TYR A 63 8.59 11.60 -4.32
N THR A 64 9.26 10.45 -4.44
CA THR A 64 9.94 10.07 -5.68
C THR A 64 8.95 9.43 -6.63
N GLN A 65 8.82 10.01 -7.82
CA GLN A 65 7.89 9.56 -8.85
C GLN A 65 8.63 8.81 -9.96
N HIS A 66 8.20 7.56 -10.22
CA HIS A 66 8.80 6.71 -11.25
C HIS A 66 7.96 6.60 -12.53
N ASN A 67 6.75 7.19 -12.57
CA ASN A 67 6.01 7.31 -13.82
C ASN A 67 6.69 8.36 -14.72
N PRO A 68 7.13 7.99 -15.94
CA PRO A 68 7.87 8.90 -16.82
C PRO A 68 7.04 10.10 -17.31
N ASN A 69 5.72 10.05 -17.16
CA ASN A 69 4.81 11.12 -17.57
C ASN A 69 4.37 12.03 -16.41
N ALA A 70 4.86 11.80 -15.20
CA ALA A 70 4.54 12.59 -14.02
C ALA A 70 5.80 13.28 -13.47
N ALA A 71 5.67 14.56 -13.13
CA ALA A 71 6.78 15.29 -12.52
C ALA A 71 7.02 14.81 -11.09
N ASP A 72 8.28 14.85 -10.66
CA ASP A 72 8.73 14.42 -9.34
C ASP A 72 8.28 15.38 -8.24
N GLY A 73 8.18 14.83 -7.03
CA GLY A 73 7.93 15.57 -5.79
C GLY A 73 6.49 16.00 -5.56
N PRO A 74 6.19 16.58 -4.38
CA PRO A 74 4.85 17.04 -4.01
C PRO A 74 4.27 18.06 -4.99
N GLU A 75 5.09 18.97 -5.52
CA GLU A 75 4.65 19.96 -6.48
C GLU A 75 4.28 19.34 -7.85
N GLY A 76 4.98 18.27 -8.25
CA GLY A 76 4.59 17.47 -9.41
C GLY A 76 3.20 16.88 -9.25
N PHE A 77 2.92 16.31 -8.08
CA PHE A 77 1.60 15.79 -7.74
C PHE A 77 0.52 16.88 -7.73
N ARG A 78 0.79 18.07 -7.13
CA ARG A 78 -0.18 19.21 -7.17
C ARG A 78 -0.54 19.61 -8.59
N LYS A 79 0.45 19.73 -9.46
CA LYS A 79 0.23 20.06 -10.88
C LYS A 79 -0.61 18.99 -11.58
N PHE A 80 -0.35 17.72 -11.31
CA PHE A 80 -1.13 16.62 -11.87
C PHE A 80 -2.59 16.63 -11.39
N ILE A 81 -2.85 16.86 -10.11
CA ILE A 81 -4.23 17.00 -9.60
C ILE A 81 -4.91 18.25 -10.16
N GLY A 82 -4.18 19.36 -10.31
CA GLY A 82 -4.68 20.56 -10.97
C GLY A 82 -5.10 20.30 -12.42
N PHE A 83 -4.29 19.57 -13.17
CA PHE A 83 -4.61 19.11 -14.52
C PHE A 83 -5.86 18.22 -14.55
N LEU A 84 -6.00 17.27 -13.64
CA LEU A 84 -7.19 16.42 -13.55
C LEU A 84 -8.45 17.23 -13.26
N ARG A 85 -8.36 18.19 -12.35
CA ARG A 85 -9.48 19.06 -11.97
C ARG A 85 -9.95 19.94 -13.14
N GLU A 86 -8.99 20.42 -13.93
CA GLU A 86 -9.30 21.28 -15.07
C GLU A 86 -9.82 20.51 -16.29
N LYS A 87 -9.12 19.44 -16.69
CA LYS A 87 -9.39 18.71 -17.92
C LYS A 87 -10.34 17.52 -17.76
N PHE A 88 -10.34 16.89 -16.58
CA PHE A 88 -11.11 15.69 -16.30
C PHE A 88 -11.82 15.76 -14.94
N PRO A 89 -12.67 16.79 -14.71
CA PRO A 89 -13.31 16.99 -13.41
C PRO A 89 -14.15 15.79 -12.95
N ASN A 90 -14.72 15.06 -13.90
CA ASN A 90 -15.57 13.89 -13.65
C ASN A 90 -14.78 12.56 -13.71
N SER A 91 -13.45 12.60 -13.79
CA SER A 91 -12.64 11.38 -13.74
C SER A 91 -12.81 10.68 -12.39
N HIS A 92 -12.83 9.36 -12.44
CA HIS A 92 -12.98 8.51 -11.27
C HIS A 92 -12.04 7.30 -11.34
N SER A 93 -11.52 6.92 -10.20
CA SER A 93 -10.68 5.73 -10.04
C SER A 93 -11.32 4.79 -9.02
N GLU A 94 -11.59 3.56 -9.43
CA GLU A 94 -12.11 2.51 -8.57
C GLU A 94 -11.01 1.51 -8.22
N ILE A 95 -10.66 1.43 -6.95
CA ILE A 95 -9.68 0.45 -6.46
C ILE A 95 -10.38 -0.92 -6.40
N LYS A 96 -9.99 -1.83 -7.27
CA LYS A 96 -10.56 -3.19 -7.36
C LYS A 96 -10.00 -4.12 -6.30
N ARG A 97 -8.71 -3.97 -5.97
CA ARG A 97 -8.03 -4.72 -4.91
C ARG A 97 -6.78 -4.02 -4.43
N SER A 98 -6.39 -4.31 -3.21
CA SER A 98 -5.14 -3.83 -2.63
C SER A 98 -4.39 -4.99 -1.95
N PHE A 99 -3.07 -4.95 -2.06
CA PHE A 99 -2.16 -5.90 -1.41
C PHE A 99 -1.14 -5.12 -0.61
N VAL A 100 -0.63 -5.70 0.47
CA VAL A 100 0.43 -5.10 1.28
C VAL A 100 1.50 -6.14 1.51
N ASP A 101 2.74 -5.71 1.37
CA ASP A 101 3.93 -6.50 1.68
C ASP A 101 4.94 -5.58 2.38
N GLY A 102 4.97 -5.64 3.71
CA GLY A 102 5.79 -4.76 4.54
C GLY A 102 5.51 -3.28 4.31
N ASP A 103 6.49 -2.58 3.75
CA ASP A 103 6.40 -1.15 3.48
C ASP A 103 5.80 -0.82 2.10
N TYR A 104 5.36 -1.82 1.34
CA TYR A 104 4.77 -1.63 0.03
C TYR A 104 3.27 -1.87 0.05
N VAL A 105 2.53 -0.97 -0.60
CA VAL A 105 1.11 -1.12 -0.90
C VAL A 105 0.91 -1.13 -2.41
N ILE A 106 0.25 -2.16 -2.91
CA ILE A 106 -0.02 -2.35 -4.33
C ILE A 106 -1.53 -2.25 -4.54
N LEU A 107 -1.94 -1.40 -5.48
CA LEU A 107 -3.33 -1.23 -5.88
C LEU A 107 -3.53 -1.74 -7.30
N HIS A 108 -4.64 -2.43 -7.53
CA HIS A 108 -5.16 -2.71 -8.88
C HIS A 108 -6.41 -1.87 -9.09
N VAL A 109 -6.37 -0.98 -10.08
CA VAL A 109 -7.32 0.13 -10.22
C VAL A 109 -7.93 0.17 -11.61
N ASN A 110 -9.23 0.48 -11.68
CA ASN A 110 -9.86 0.97 -12.91
C ASN A 110 -9.91 2.51 -12.85
N ALA A 111 -9.16 3.17 -13.71
CA ALA A 111 -9.14 4.62 -13.80
C ALA A 111 -9.85 5.09 -15.07
N VAL A 112 -10.98 5.78 -14.90
CA VAL A 112 -11.81 6.33 -15.98
C VAL A 112 -11.66 7.85 -15.98
N ARG A 113 -10.98 8.40 -17.00
CA ARG A 113 -10.83 9.84 -17.14
C ARG A 113 -12.08 10.52 -17.67
N GLU A 114 -12.70 9.92 -18.66
CA GLU A 114 -13.93 10.43 -19.29
C GLU A 114 -15.06 9.43 -19.04
N PRO A 115 -16.16 9.85 -18.40
CA PRO A 115 -17.33 9.02 -18.18
C PRO A 115 -17.83 8.38 -19.47
N GLY A 116 -18.19 7.11 -19.40
CA GLY A 116 -18.65 6.33 -20.56
C GLY A 116 -17.55 5.63 -21.36
N THR A 117 -16.27 5.90 -21.06
CA THR A 117 -15.14 5.12 -21.61
C THR A 117 -14.81 3.94 -20.72
N LYS A 118 -14.07 2.96 -21.25
CA LYS A 118 -13.61 1.80 -20.46
C LYS A 118 -12.50 2.19 -19.48
N GLY A 119 -11.72 3.22 -19.80
CA GLY A 119 -10.60 3.68 -19.00
C GLY A 119 -9.36 2.80 -19.11
N ASN A 120 -8.59 2.77 -18.03
CA ASN A 120 -7.33 2.04 -17.94
C ASN A 120 -7.35 1.09 -16.75
N ALA A 121 -6.71 -0.08 -16.91
CA ALA A 121 -6.24 -0.88 -15.81
C ALA A 121 -4.87 -0.37 -15.36
N ILE A 122 -4.72 -0.11 -14.07
CA ILE A 122 -3.50 0.42 -13.49
C ILE A 122 -3.06 -0.51 -12.37
N VAL A 123 -1.76 -0.77 -12.31
CA VAL A 123 -1.11 -1.32 -11.12
C VAL A 123 -0.24 -0.21 -10.55
N ASP A 124 -0.68 0.35 -9.43
CA ASP A 124 0.08 1.34 -8.66
C ASP A 124 0.85 0.64 -7.54
N ILE A 125 2.10 1.02 -7.33
CA ILE A 125 2.95 0.54 -6.24
C ILE A 125 3.40 1.76 -5.44
N PHE A 126 3.15 1.74 -4.15
CA PHE A 126 3.57 2.77 -3.21
C PHE A 126 4.55 2.17 -2.19
N LYS A 127 5.64 2.87 -1.92
CA LYS A 127 6.52 2.58 -0.80
C LYS A 127 6.26 3.60 0.31
N LEU A 128 6.20 3.12 1.53
CA LEU A 128 5.99 3.96 2.70
C LEU A 128 7.18 3.90 3.65
N GLU A 129 7.40 4.98 4.38
CA GLU A 129 8.31 5.06 5.51
C GLU A 129 7.54 5.72 6.67
N ASN A 130 7.50 5.08 7.83
CA ASN A 130 6.77 5.57 9.01
C ASN A 130 5.30 5.93 8.72
N GLY A 131 4.62 5.13 7.87
CA GLY A 131 3.23 5.35 7.50
C GLY A 131 2.99 6.50 6.51
N LYS A 132 4.06 7.05 5.89
CA LYS A 132 3.99 8.10 4.87
C LYS A 132 4.50 7.59 3.54
N ILE A 133 3.82 7.94 2.46
CA ILE A 133 4.21 7.58 1.10
C ILE A 133 5.47 8.36 0.72
N VAL A 134 6.49 7.66 0.23
CA VAL A 134 7.78 8.26 -0.16
C VAL A 134 8.17 7.97 -1.61
N GLU A 135 7.61 6.90 -2.22
CA GLU A 135 7.89 6.56 -3.62
C GLU A 135 6.63 5.97 -4.28
N HIS A 136 6.51 6.17 -5.60
CA HIS A 136 5.40 5.68 -6.40
C HIS A 136 5.87 5.21 -7.78
N TRP A 137 5.39 4.02 -8.18
CA TRP A 137 5.49 3.44 -9.52
C TRP A 137 4.10 3.11 -10.02
N ASP A 138 3.91 3.10 -11.33
CA ASP A 138 2.70 2.56 -11.93
C ASP A 138 2.97 1.86 -13.27
N VAL A 139 2.05 0.97 -13.62
CA VAL A 139 1.94 0.38 -14.95
C VAL A 139 0.52 0.61 -15.42
N VAL A 140 0.38 1.30 -16.55
CA VAL A 140 -0.91 1.70 -17.09
C VAL A 140 -1.18 0.95 -18.39
N GLN A 141 -2.32 0.25 -18.47
CA GLN A 141 -2.76 -0.42 -19.66
C GLN A 141 -4.17 0.03 -20.07
N PRO A 142 -4.37 0.58 -21.27
CA PRO A 142 -5.70 0.86 -21.79
C PRO A 142 -6.54 -0.42 -21.90
N ILE A 143 -7.82 -0.34 -21.52
CA ILE A 143 -8.75 -1.45 -21.68
C ILE A 143 -9.18 -1.51 -23.16
N PRO A 144 -8.89 -2.62 -23.87
CA PRO A 144 -9.13 -2.69 -25.30
C PRO A 144 -10.63 -2.78 -25.64
N ASP A 145 -11.02 -2.25 -26.80
CA ASP A 145 -12.38 -2.38 -27.30
C ASP A 145 -12.70 -3.81 -27.77
N ASN A 146 -11.72 -4.46 -28.34
CA ASN A 146 -11.83 -5.83 -28.87
C ASN A 146 -10.84 -6.76 -28.14
N PRO A 147 -11.19 -7.23 -26.93
CA PRO A 147 -10.32 -8.14 -26.19
C PRO A 147 -10.31 -9.54 -26.83
N ALA A 148 -9.21 -10.27 -26.71
CA ALA A 148 -9.09 -11.64 -27.21
C ALA A 148 -9.92 -12.67 -26.40
N ASN A 149 -10.47 -12.29 -25.26
CA ASN A 149 -11.31 -13.12 -24.40
C ASN A 149 -12.39 -12.26 -23.73
N ASN A 150 -13.36 -12.89 -23.07
CA ASN A 150 -14.47 -12.21 -22.41
C ASN A 150 -14.25 -11.94 -20.92
N ASN A 151 -13.04 -12.12 -20.41
CA ASN A 151 -12.71 -11.82 -19.01
C ASN A 151 -12.51 -10.32 -18.84
N THR A 152 -12.82 -9.82 -17.65
CA THR A 152 -12.46 -8.45 -17.28
C THR A 152 -10.95 -8.36 -16.99
N MET A 153 -10.38 -7.15 -17.03
CA MET A 153 -9.01 -6.91 -16.59
C MET A 153 -8.91 -6.78 -15.05
N PHE A 154 -10.02 -7.02 -14.32
CA PHE A 154 -10.13 -6.84 -12.86
C PHE A 154 -10.68 -8.06 -12.15
#